data_b30f55d806fbbffb63ba05ed3b476058
#
_entry.id   b30f55d806fbbffb63ba05ed3b476058
#
_cell.length_a   1.000
_cell.length_b   1.000
_cell.length_c   1.000
_cell.angle_alpha   90.00
_cell.angle_beta   90.00
_cell.angle_gamma   90.00
#
_symmetry.space_group_name_H-M   'P 1'
#
loop_
_entity.id
_entity.type
_entity.pdbx_description
1 polymer ?
#
loop_
_entity_poly.entity_id
_entity_poly.type
_entity_poly.pdbx_seq_one_letter_code
_entity_poly.pdbx_strand_id
1 'polypeptide(L)'
;MRVALAFFFHETNTFAPAKADLDAFRKDGSFGGIKHGADLIRNVDVNMPYAGFAKEARAHGWDLVPLVGAGATPSAQVTREAYETITGMIIDRERLAPSL
;
A
#
# COMPACT_ATOMS: atom_id res chain seq x y z
N MET A 1 -20.60 5.60 -5.65
CA MET A 1 -19.32 6.23 -6.00
C MET A 1 -18.25 5.15 -6.14
N ARG A 2 -17.41 5.29 -7.13
CA ARG A 2 -16.28 4.38 -7.34
C ARG A 2 -15.00 5.07 -6.87
N VAL A 3 -14.23 4.42 -6.01
CA VAL A 3 -13.07 5.03 -5.34
C VAL A 3 -11.87 4.10 -5.48
N ALA A 4 -10.75 4.64 -5.96
CA ALA A 4 -9.49 3.91 -6.00
C ALA A 4 -8.80 3.95 -4.63
N LEU A 5 -8.20 2.84 -4.26
CA LEU A 5 -7.45 2.72 -3.02
C LEU A 5 -6.02 2.28 -3.30
N ALA A 6 -5.08 3.08 -2.87
CA ALA A 6 -3.65 2.73 -2.85
C ALA A 6 -3.09 3.04 -1.46
N PHE A 7 -2.03 2.32 -1.11
CA PHE A 7 -1.42 2.47 0.19
C PHE A 7 0.10 2.33 0.07
N PHE A 8 0.82 3.34 0.53
CA PHE A 8 2.28 3.31 0.58
C PHE A 8 2.67 3.90 1.94
N PHE A 9 3.12 3.05 2.84
CA PHE A 9 3.30 3.42 4.23
C PHE A 9 4.71 3.08 4.71
N HIS A 10 5.35 4.04 5.38
CA HIS A 10 6.63 3.83 6.05
C HIS A 10 6.81 4.85 7.17
N GLU A 11 7.18 4.37 8.35
CA GLU A 11 7.58 5.22 9.46
C GLU A 11 9.10 5.35 9.43
N THR A 12 9.58 6.52 8.99
CA THR A 12 11.02 6.75 8.82
C THR A 12 11.65 7.23 10.12
N ASN A 13 12.74 6.58 10.50
CA ASN A 13 13.61 6.97 11.59
C ASN A 13 15.01 7.14 11.07
N THR A 14 15.48 8.39 10.94
CA THR A 14 16.78 8.69 10.36
C THR A 14 17.97 8.19 11.19
N PHE A 15 17.74 7.79 12.43
CA PHE A 15 18.78 7.18 13.27
C PHE A 15 18.91 5.67 13.07
N ALA A 16 18.00 5.05 12.34
CA ALA A 16 18.08 3.63 12.05
C ALA A 16 19.23 3.35 11.07
N PRO A 17 19.91 2.19 11.19
CA PRO A 17 21.09 1.92 10.37
C PRO A 17 20.78 1.54 8.93
N ALA A 18 19.62 0.95 8.67
CA ALA A 18 19.28 0.42 7.35
C ALA A 18 18.16 1.24 6.69
N LYS A 19 18.32 1.52 5.39
CA LYS A 19 17.27 2.13 4.58
C LYS A 19 16.22 1.11 4.20
N ALA A 20 15.01 1.59 3.92
CA ALA A 20 13.93 0.75 3.41
C ALA A 20 14.08 0.66 1.88
N ASP A 21 14.68 -0.42 1.43
CA ASP A 21 14.82 -0.73 0.01
C ASP A 21 13.60 -1.53 -0.51
N LEU A 22 13.61 -1.86 -1.79
CA LEU A 22 12.51 -2.60 -2.39
C LEU A 22 12.30 -3.97 -1.73
N ASP A 23 13.39 -4.66 -1.37
CA ASP A 23 13.30 -5.95 -0.67
C ASP A 23 12.67 -5.80 0.72
N ALA A 24 12.90 -4.70 1.40
CA ALA A 24 12.26 -4.46 2.70
C ALA A 24 10.73 -4.47 2.56
N PHE A 25 10.20 -3.86 1.50
CA PHE A 25 8.77 -3.88 1.24
C PHE A 25 8.27 -5.26 0.79
N ARG A 26 9.03 -5.95 -0.05
CA ARG A 26 8.65 -7.29 -0.54
C ARG A 26 8.63 -8.33 0.57
N LYS A 27 9.52 -8.22 1.55
CA LYS A 27 9.74 -9.22 2.61
C LYS A 27 9.11 -8.85 3.95
N ASP A 28 8.38 -7.74 4.01
CA ASP A 28 7.79 -7.32 5.28
C ASP A 28 6.77 -8.35 5.78
N GLY A 29 7.11 -8.98 6.92
CA GLY A 29 6.26 -9.99 7.51
C GLY A 29 4.99 -9.44 8.15
N SER A 30 5.01 -8.20 8.60
CA SER A 30 3.85 -7.60 9.29
C SER A 30 2.75 -7.18 8.32
N PHE A 31 3.11 -6.67 7.14
CA PHE A 31 2.14 -6.29 6.11
C PHE A 31 1.88 -7.41 5.11
N GLY A 32 2.84 -8.32 4.92
CA GLY A 32 2.71 -9.44 3.98
C GLY A 32 3.18 -9.13 2.56
N GLY A 33 4.19 -8.28 2.43
CA GLY A 33 4.76 -7.92 1.13
C GLY A 33 3.95 -6.86 0.39
N ILE A 34 4.23 -6.70 -0.88
CA ILE A 34 3.48 -5.77 -1.74
C ILE A 34 2.22 -6.47 -2.23
N LYS A 35 1.07 -5.87 -2.00
CA LYS A 35 -0.23 -6.44 -2.36
C LYS A 35 -0.84 -5.72 -3.55
N HIS A 36 -1.39 -6.48 -4.47
CA HIS A 36 -1.97 -5.98 -5.71
C HIS A 36 -3.46 -6.34 -5.81
N GLY A 37 -4.26 -5.37 -6.24
CA GLY A 37 -5.67 -5.61 -6.55
C GLY A 37 -6.46 -6.15 -5.36
N ALA A 38 -7.25 -7.16 -5.60
CA ALA A 38 -8.15 -7.74 -4.58
C ALA A 38 -7.44 -8.20 -3.30
N ASP A 39 -6.18 -8.58 -3.39
CA ASP A 39 -5.41 -8.99 -2.20
C ASP A 39 -5.27 -7.85 -1.19
N LEU A 40 -5.27 -6.60 -1.66
CA LEU A 40 -5.15 -5.44 -0.78
C LEU A 40 -6.33 -5.32 0.18
N ILE A 41 -7.53 -5.67 -0.26
CA ILE A 41 -8.76 -5.52 0.52
C ILE A 41 -9.33 -6.83 1.04
N ARG A 42 -8.60 -7.94 0.89
CA ARG A 42 -9.07 -9.26 1.31
C ARG A 42 -9.20 -9.34 2.83
N ASN A 43 -8.28 -8.75 3.57
CA ASN A 43 -8.33 -8.71 5.02
C ASN A 43 -8.27 -7.27 5.51
N VAL A 44 -9.43 -6.72 5.90
CA VAL A 44 -9.55 -5.35 6.41
C VAL A 44 -9.70 -5.29 7.92
N ASP A 45 -9.53 -6.42 8.62
CA ASP A 45 -9.59 -6.48 10.07
C ASP A 45 -8.24 -6.18 10.74
N VAL A 46 -7.28 -5.69 9.96
CA VAL A 46 -5.99 -5.25 10.47
C VAL A 46 -6.06 -3.78 10.91
N ASN A 47 -5.25 -3.43 11.89
CA ASN A 47 -5.19 -2.06 12.40
C ASN A 47 -4.24 -1.22 11.55
N MET A 48 -4.67 -0.90 10.34
CA MET A 48 -3.92 -0.11 9.36
C MET A 48 -4.82 0.93 8.72
N PRO A 49 -4.29 2.11 8.34
CA PRO A 49 -5.13 3.19 7.78
C PRO A 49 -5.95 2.77 6.57
N TYR A 50 -5.36 1.98 5.65
CA TYR A 50 -6.09 1.55 4.45
C TYR A 50 -7.29 0.65 4.80
N ALA A 51 -7.17 -0.14 5.86
CA ALA A 51 -8.24 -1.03 6.29
C ALA A 51 -9.42 -0.24 6.82
N GLY A 52 -9.15 0.80 7.61
CA GLY A 52 -10.19 1.72 8.08
C GLY A 52 -10.92 2.40 6.93
N PHE A 53 -10.17 2.87 5.94
CA PHE A 53 -10.75 3.46 4.74
C PHE A 53 -11.64 2.45 4.00
N ALA A 54 -11.17 1.23 3.80
CA ALA A 54 -11.91 0.20 3.10
C ALA A 54 -13.22 -0.16 3.82
N LYS A 55 -13.17 -0.30 5.15
CA LYS A 55 -14.37 -0.56 5.95
C LYS A 55 -15.40 0.56 5.81
N GLU A 56 -14.96 1.80 5.90
CA GLU A 56 -15.82 2.96 5.80
C GLU A 56 -16.44 3.09 4.41
N ALA A 57 -15.66 2.87 3.37
CA ALA A 57 -16.15 2.89 1.99
C ALA A 57 -17.22 1.82 1.76
N ARG A 58 -17.02 0.62 2.28
CA ARG A 58 -18.01 -0.45 2.21
C ARG A 58 -19.30 -0.10 2.96
N ALA A 59 -19.15 0.52 4.13
CA ALA A 59 -20.30 0.95 4.93
C ALA A 59 -21.17 1.98 4.18
N HIS A 60 -20.53 2.80 3.35
CA HIS A 60 -21.23 3.78 2.52
C HIS A 60 -21.72 3.21 1.18
N GLY A 61 -21.48 1.94 0.91
CA GLY A 61 -21.85 1.33 -0.36
C GLY A 61 -21.02 1.79 -1.55
N TRP A 62 -19.82 2.33 -1.29
CA TRP A 62 -18.92 2.74 -2.36
C TRP A 62 -18.24 1.53 -3.00
N ASP A 63 -18.02 1.63 -4.31
CA ASP A 63 -17.34 0.60 -5.08
C ASP A 63 -15.83 0.84 -5.02
N LEU A 64 -15.11 -0.02 -4.29
CA LEU A 64 -13.67 0.08 -4.15
C LEU A 64 -12.94 -0.52 -5.34
N VAL A 65 -11.98 0.23 -5.88
CA VAL A 65 -11.05 -0.26 -6.89
C VAL A 65 -9.67 -0.35 -6.22
N PRO A 66 -9.27 -1.54 -5.74
CA PRO A 66 -7.98 -1.69 -5.07
C PRO A 66 -6.85 -1.66 -6.07
N LEU A 67 -5.83 -0.86 -5.81
CA LEU A 67 -4.66 -0.72 -6.68
C LEU A 67 -3.48 -1.51 -6.09
N VAL A 68 -2.60 -0.84 -5.36
CA VAL A 68 -1.41 -1.45 -4.76
C VAL A 68 -1.27 -0.97 -3.33
N GLY A 69 -0.85 -1.86 -2.45
CA GLY A 69 -0.51 -1.53 -1.08
C GLY A 69 0.87 -2.05 -0.72
N ALA A 70 1.69 -1.20 -0.12
CA ALA A 70 3.05 -1.55 0.29
C ALA A 70 3.36 -0.88 1.63
N GLY A 71 3.94 -1.65 2.53
CA GLY A 71 4.44 -1.17 3.80
C GLY A 71 5.73 -1.88 4.15
N ALA A 72 6.55 -1.26 4.97
CA ALA A 72 7.77 -1.88 5.46
C ALA A 72 7.97 -1.54 6.94
N THR A 73 8.72 -2.39 7.62
CA THR A 73 9.09 -2.18 9.02
C THR A 73 9.80 -0.83 9.16
N PRO A 74 9.52 -0.06 10.21
CA PRO A 74 10.20 1.22 10.45
C PRO A 74 11.71 1.08 10.37
N SER A 75 12.34 1.96 9.60
CA SER A 75 13.79 1.96 9.34
C SER A 75 14.21 3.35 8.86
N ALA A 76 15.42 3.50 8.31
CA ALA A 76 15.83 4.77 7.71
C ALA A 76 15.04 5.05 6.44
N GLN A 77 15.44 6.03 5.66
CA GLN A 77 14.65 6.50 4.52
C GLN A 77 14.33 5.39 3.52
N VAL A 78 13.19 5.52 2.88
CA VAL A 78 12.85 4.73 1.70
C VAL A 78 13.84 5.08 0.59
N THR A 79 14.38 4.06 -0.07
CA THR A 79 15.31 4.30 -1.19
C THR A 79 14.56 4.87 -2.40
N ARG A 80 15.31 5.58 -3.26
CA ARG A 80 14.74 6.10 -4.51
C ARG A 80 14.17 4.96 -5.36
N GLU A 81 14.90 3.85 -5.48
CA GLU A 81 14.45 2.69 -6.25
C GLU A 81 13.12 2.15 -5.72
N ALA A 82 13.01 1.97 -4.40
CA ALA A 82 11.76 1.48 -3.81
C ALA A 82 10.62 2.45 -4.08
N TYR A 83 10.85 3.73 -3.86
CA TYR A 83 9.84 4.76 -4.11
C TYR A 83 9.38 4.78 -5.56
N GLU A 84 10.31 4.82 -6.51
CA GLU A 84 9.98 4.87 -7.93
C GLU A 84 9.28 3.59 -8.40
N THR A 85 9.72 2.44 -7.93
CA THR A 85 9.12 1.16 -8.29
C THR A 85 7.70 1.04 -7.77
N ILE A 86 7.48 1.33 -6.49
CA ILE A 86 6.15 1.18 -5.88
C ILE A 86 5.18 2.22 -6.42
N THR A 87 5.60 3.48 -6.57
CA THR A 87 4.73 4.50 -7.17
C THR A 87 4.42 4.17 -8.62
N GLY A 88 5.37 3.60 -9.37
CA GLY A 88 5.14 3.10 -10.71
C GLY A 88 4.10 2.00 -10.77
N MET A 89 4.14 1.06 -9.83
CA MET A 89 3.14 0.00 -9.71
C MET A 89 1.74 0.58 -9.47
N ILE A 90 1.63 1.59 -8.61
CA ILE A 90 0.35 2.26 -8.32
C ILE A 90 -0.20 2.93 -9.58
N ILE A 91 0.64 3.68 -10.28
CA ILE A 91 0.26 4.39 -11.50
C ILE A 91 -0.18 3.41 -12.59
N ASP A 92 0.59 2.34 -12.80
CA ASP A 92 0.28 1.35 -13.82
C ASP A 92 -1.05 0.65 -13.51
N ARG A 93 -1.28 0.34 -12.24
CA ARG A 93 -2.51 -0.31 -11.82
C ARG A 93 -3.71 0.62 -12.01
N GLU A 94 -3.55 1.89 -11.70
CA GLU A 94 -4.61 2.90 -11.88
C GLU A 94 -4.99 3.03 -13.36
N ARG A 95 -4.03 2.99 -14.28
CA ARG A 95 -4.29 3.03 -15.71
C ARG A 95 -5.09 1.83 -16.22
N LEU A 96 -4.94 0.66 -15.57
CA LEU A 96 -5.66 -0.55 -15.92
C LEU A 96 -7.03 -0.62 -15.24
N ALA A 97 -7.30 0.24 -14.28
CA ALA A 97 -8.54 0.23 -13.52
C ALA A 97 -9.70 0.78 -14.35
N PRO A 98 -10.95 0.38 -14.05
CA PRO A 98 -12.12 1.00 -14.68
C PRO A 98 -12.18 2.49 -14.39
N SER A 99 -12.82 3.25 -15.25
CA SER A 99 -13.02 4.70 -15.05
C SER A 99 -13.67 4.99 -13.69
N LEU A 100 -13.11 5.96 -12.99
CA LEU A 100 -13.59 6.36 -11.66
C LEU A 100 -14.62 7.51 -11.68
#